data_7ef6f5876bde8b55d3a2bc3417bf937d
#
_entry.id   7ef6f5876bde8b55d3a2bc3417bf937d
#
_cell.length_a   1.000
_cell.length_b   1.000
_cell.length_c   1.000
_cell.angle_alpha   90.00
_cell.angle_beta   90.00
_cell.angle_gamma   90.00
#
_symmetry.space_group_name_H-M   'P 1'
#
loop_
_entity.id
_entity.type
_entity.pdbx_description
1 polymer ?
#
loop_
_entity_poly.entity_id
_entity_poly.type
_entity_poly.pdbx_seq_one_letter_code
_entity_poly.pdbx_strand_id
1 'polypeptide(L)'
;VSKDTTKAKTAIEGFVEAYNTVMTTIKDLTSYDADTEQAGILQGDALPRSIQGQLRNMLSNQFGTSDGDKMLANLGVTTTREGLLEIDSTKLTEVISNDKGAIAEMFSTENTGLASKMSSLLDSYIKTGGVMDSRDSSLDEQLSRIADSREQLNTRMASYSDRLYKQYNAMDLVVANLNSSASDLQSRLDSLPGVVKNNN
;
A
#
# COMPACT_ATOMS: atom_id res chain seq x y z
N VAL A 1 -0.63 22.70 -42.92
CA VAL A 1 -1.42 23.23 -41.79
C VAL A 1 -2.27 22.12 -41.15
N SER A 2 -2.86 21.21 -41.94
CA SER A 2 -3.75 20.15 -41.46
C SER A 2 -3.07 19.11 -40.52
N LYS A 3 -1.80 18.78 -40.77
CA LYS A 3 -1.07 17.77 -39.98
C LYS A 3 -0.82 18.18 -38.50
N ASP A 4 -0.72 19.46 -38.24
CA ASP A 4 -0.38 19.99 -36.92
C ASP A 4 -1.58 19.97 -35.95
N THR A 5 -2.79 20.20 -36.45
CA THR A 5 -4.03 20.17 -35.66
C THR A 5 -4.37 18.76 -35.20
N THR A 6 -4.15 17.76 -36.06
CA THR A 6 -4.38 16.33 -35.71
C THR A 6 -3.41 15.89 -34.62
N LYS A 7 -2.14 16.26 -34.71
CA LYS A 7 -1.15 15.92 -33.68
C LYS A 7 -1.48 16.52 -32.30
N ALA A 8 -1.88 17.81 -32.28
CA ALA A 8 -2.26 18.45 -31.03
C ALA A 8 -3.48 17.78 -30.39
N LYS A 9 -4.50 17.44 -31.20
CA LYS A 9 -5.69 16.73 -30.75
C LYS A 9 -5.32 15.37 -30.17
N THR A 10 -4.58 14.55 -30.91
CA THR A 10 -4.14 13.23 -30.44
C THR A 10 -3.30 13.30 -29.17
N ALA A 11 -2.45 14.32 -29.02
CA ALA A 11 -1.66 14.49 -27.81
C ALA A 11 -2.54 14.82 -26.57
N ILE A 12 -3.56 15.66 -26.74
CA ILE A 12 -4.50 16.00 -25.66
C ILE A 12 -5.38 14.78 -25.32
N GLU A 13 -5.87 14.06 -26.31
CA GLU A 13 -6.65 12.82 -26.12
C GLU A 13 -5.82 11.76 -25.38
N GLY A 14 -4.56 11.56 -25.77
CA GLY A 14 -3.64 10.65 -25.10
C GLY A 14 -3.32 11.07 -23.66
N PHE A 15 -3.19 12.37 -23.41
CA PHE A 15 -3.03 12.89 -22.05
C PHE A 15 -4.25 12.58 -21.18
N VAL A 16 -5.47 12.82 -21.68
CA VAL A 16 -6.71 12.56 -20.96
C VAL A 16 -6.86 11.06 -20.67
N GLU A 17 -6.57 10.20 -21.64
CA GLU A 17 -6.60 8.74 -21.46
C GLU A 17 -5.60 8.29 -20.40
N ALA A 18 -4.35 8.75 -20.46
CA ALA A 18 -3.33 8.41 -19.49
C ALA A 18 -3.70 8.87 -18.07
N TYR A 19 -4.20 10.10 -17.92
CA TYR A 19 -4.70 10.61 -16.65
C TYR A 19 -5.84 9.75 -16.10
N ASN A 20 -6.85 9.45 -16.93
CA ASN A 20 -8.00 8.64 -16.52
C ASN A 20 -7.58 7.22 -16.10
N THR A 21 -6.61 6.65 -16.81
CA THR A 21 -6.04 5.33 -16.45
C THR A 21 -5.42 5.38 -15.06
N VAL A 22 -4.60 6.37 -14.76
CA VAL A 22 -3.99 6.55 -13.43
C VAL A 22 -5.07 6.71 -12.35
N MET A 23 -6.07 7.56 -12.60
CA MET A 23 -7.13 7.82 -11.63
C MET A 23 -7.99 6.58 -11.36
N THR A 24 -8.30 5.80 -12.39
CA THR A 24 -9.04 4.53 -12.27
C THR A 24 -8.21 3.50 -11.52
N THR A 25 -6.94 3.34 -11.87
CA THR A 25 -6.03 2.44 -11.14
C THR A 25 -5.94 2.79 -9.67
N ILE A 26 -5.78 4.06 -9.33
CA ILE A 26 -5.77 4.51 -7.91
C ILE A 26 -7.10 4.15 -7.24
N LYS A 27 -8.22 4.37 -7.91
CA LYS A 27 -9.55 4.03 -7.38
C LYS A 27 -9.65 2.54 -7.10
N ASP A 28 -9.29 1.69 -8.06
CA ASP A 28 -9.39 0.23 -7.93
C ASP A 28 -8.51 -0.31 -6.80
N LEU A 29 -7.30 0.25 -6.64
CA LEU A 29 -6.38 -0.13 -5.58
C LEU A 29 -6.80 0.35 -4.19
N THR A 30 -7.63 1.40 -4.08
CA THR A 30 -7.98 2.04 -2.80
C THR A 30 -9.44 1.89 -2.40
N SER A 31 -10.32 1.43 -3.32
CA SER A 31 -11.75 1.25 -3.06
C SER A 31 -12.02 0.00 -2.23
N TYR A 32 -13.17 -0.01 -1.60
CA TYR A 32 -13.78 -1.20 -1.01
C TYR A 32 -14.89 -1.67 -1.94
N ASP A 33 -14.84 -2.94 -2.32
CA ASP A 33 -15.89 -3.58 -3.07
C ASP A 33 -16.89 -4.21 -2.08
N ALA A 34 -18.08 -3.63 -2.02
CA ALA A 34 -19.12 -4.06 -1.08
C ALA A 34 -19.79 -5.37 -1.52
N ASP A 35 -19.74 -5.71 -2.80
CA ASP A 35 -20.37 -6.93 -3.34
C ASP A 35 -19.51 -8.17 -3.04
N THR A 36 -18.19 -8.02 -3.08
CA THR A 36 -17.24 -9.08 -2.78
C THR A 36 -16.65 -9.00 -1.37
N GLU A 37 -17.00 -7.98 -0.59
CA GLU A 37 -16.43 -7.66 0.73
C GLU A 37 -14.89 -7.55 0.72
N GLN A 38 -14.31 -7.16 -0.42
CA GLN A 38 -12.86 -7.04 -0.58
C GLN A 38 -12.40 -5.59 -0.57
N ALA A 39 -11.37 -5.36 0.20
CA ALA A 39 -10.66 -4.08 0.23
C ALA A 39 -9.57 -4.05 -0.85
N GLY A 40 -9.43 -2.94 -1.54
CA GLY A 40 -8.28 -2.70 -2.38
C GLY A 40 -6.97 -2.77 -1.58
N ILE A 41 -5.90 -3.26 -2.20
CA ILE A 41 -4.62 -3.53 -1.53
C ILE A 41 -3.96 -2.28 -0.92
N LEU A 42 -4.33 -1.08 -1.38
CA LEU A 42 -3.90 0.21 -0.86
C LEU A 42 -5.01 0.97 -0.14
N GLN A 43 -6.08 0.27 0.29
CA GLN A 43 -7.15 0.90 1.06
C GLN A 43 -6.59 1.52 2.35
N GLY A 44 -6.91 2.78 2.60
CA GLY A 44 -6.40 3.53 3.75
C GLY A 44 -5.01 4.14 3.58
N ASP A 45 -4.30 3.81 2.51
CA ASP A 45 -2.99 4.40 2.22
C ASP A 45 -3.12 5.89 1.86
N ALA A 46 -2.25 6.71 2.43
CA ALA A 46 -2.25 8.15 2.21
C ALA A 46 -1.57 8.55 0.87
N LEU A 47 -0.64 7.73 0.37
CA LEU A 47 0.13 8.06 -0.82
C LEU A 47 -0.72 8.15 -2.08
N PRO A 48 -1.56 7.15 -2.45
CA PRO A 48 -2.46 7.27 -3.61
C PRO A 48 -3.39 8.47 -3.51
N ARG A 49 -3.89 8.76 -2.31
CA ARG A 49 -4.76 9.93 -2.05
C ARG A 49 -4.03 11.25 -2.28
N SER A 50 -2.77 11.32 -1.86
CA SER A 50 -1.92 12.49 -2.08
C SER A 50 -1.65 12.72 -3.57
N ILE A 51 -1.30 11.68 -4.31
CA ILE A 51 -1.08 11.73 -5.77
C ILE A 51 -2.34 12.22 -6.46
N GLN A 52 -3.49 11.61 -6.17
CA GLN A 52 -4.79 11.99 -6.73
C GLN A 52 -5.13 13.47 -6.46
N GLY A 53 -4.93 13.93 -5.22
CA GLY A 53 -5.16 15.31 -4.84
C GLY A 53 -4.26 16.29 -5.59
N GLN A 54 -2.97 15.99 -5.71
CA GLN A 54 -2.02 16.87 -6.41
C GLN A 54 -2.28 16.91 -7.91
N LEU A 55 -2.61 15.78 -8.54
CA LEU A 55 -3.00 15.73 -9.95
C LEU A 55 -4.25 16.56 -10.22
N ARG A 56 -5.29 16.42 -9.40
CA ARG A 56 -6.53 17.23 -9.53
C ARG A 56 -6.26 18.73 -9.34
N ASN A 57 -5.50 19.09 -8.31
CA ASN A 57 -5.17 20.49 -8.06
C ASN A 57 -4.41 21.10 -9.24
N MET A 58 -3.49 20.35 -9.84
CA MET A 58 -2.73 20.81 -11.01
C MET A 58 -3.64 21.09 -12.20
N LEU A 59 -4.63 20.23 -12.47
CA LEU A 59 -5.56 20.40 -13.59
C LEU A 59 -6.56 21.56 -13.38
N SER A 60 -6.80 21.93 -12.13
CA SER A 60 -7.68 23.06 -11.77
C SER A 60 -6.98 24.42 -11.84
N ASN A 61 -5.67 24.42 -12.07
CA ASN A 61 -4.91 25.67 -12.16
C ASN A 61 -5.17 26.40 -13.48
N GLN A 62 -4.89 27.69 -13.45
CA GLN A 62 -4.79 28.52 -14.63
C GLN A 62 -3.36 28.43 -15.18
N PHE A 63 -3.27 28.51 -16.51
CA PHE A 63 -2.00 28.48 -17.23
C PHE A 63 -1.89 29.79 -18.04
N GLY A 64 -0.79 30.49 -17.84
CA GLY A 64 -0.53 31.73 -18.57
C GLY A 64 -0.31 31.44 -20.04
N THR A 65 -1.01 32.19 -20.88
CA THR A 65 -0.81 32.21 -22.33
C THR A 65 -0.66 33.65 -22.78
N SER A 66 -0.16 33.87 -24.00
CA SER A 66 -0.05 35.22 -24.62
C SER A 66 -1.38 35.95 -24.67
N ASP A 67 -2.48 35.24 -24.63
CA ASP A 67 -3.86 35.70 -24.73
C ASP A 67 -4.59 35.76 -23.37
N GLY A 68 -3.82 35.69 -22.26
CA GLY A 68 -4.31 35.66 -20.89
C GLY A 68 -4.35 34.27 -20.29
N ASP A 69 -4.71 34.18 -19.01
CA ASP A 69 -4.76 32.91 -18.28
C ASP A 69 -5.91 32.05 -18.77
N LYS A 70 -5.61 30.78 -19.08
CA LYS A 70 -6.60 29.81 -19.56
C LYS A 70 -6.58 28.55 -18.66
N MET A 71 -7.76 27.96 -18.53
CA MET A 71 -7.95 26.67 -17.85
C MET A 71 -8.16 25.56 -18.89
N LEU A 72 -7.98 24.30 -18.51
CA LEU A 72 -8.30 23.14 -19.35
C LEU A 72 -9.75 23.17 -19.85
N ALA A 73 -10.68 23.65 -19.05
CA ALA A 73 -12.09 23.84 -19.44
C ALA A 73 -12.28 24.77 -20.62
N ASN A 74 -11.39 25.74 -20.84
CA ASN A 74 -11.41 26.60 -22.01
C ASN A 74 -11.12 25.83 -23.31
N LEU A 75 -10.32 24.74 -23.21
CA LEU A 75 -10.03 23.85 -24.33
C LEU A 75 -11.11 22.77 -24.56
N GLY A 76 -12.16 22.72 -23.73
CA GLY A 76 -13.16 21.68 -23.77
C GLY A 76 -12.77 20.41 -23.00
N VAL A 77 -11.74 20.47 -22.13
CA VAL A 77 -11.37 19.38 -21.22
C VAL A 77 -11.91 19.71 -19.83
N THR A 78 -12.88 18.93 -19.35
CA THR A 78 -13.58 19.15 -18.08
C THR A 78 -13.39 17.96 -17.14
N THR A 79 -13.58 18.21 -15.85
CA THR A 79 -13.47 17.14 -14.83
C THR A 79 -14.86 16.67 -14.43
N THR A 80 -15.08 15.36 -14.43
CA THR A 80 -16.32 14.72 -13.95
C THR A 80 -16.40 14.75 -12.41
N ARG A 81 -17.54 14.34 -11.85
CA ARG A 81 -17.72 14.21 -10.40
C ARG A 81 -16.78 13.15 -9.79
N GLU A 82 -16.47 12.12 -10.55
CA GLU A 82 -15.56 11.03 -10.18
C GLU A 82 -14.09 11.48 -10.24
N GLY A 83 -13.84 12.64 -10.84
CA GLY A 83 -12.48 13.22 -10.99
C GLY A 83 -11.73 12.71 -12.22
N LEU A 84 -12.45 12.12 -13.17
CA LEU A 84 -11.94 11.78 -14.50
C LEU A 84 -12.03 13.00 -15.42
N LEU A 85 -11.28 13.00 -16.50
CA LEU A 85 -11.36 14.03 -17.54
C LEU A 85 -12.26 13.59 -18.69
N GLU A 86 -13.05 14.51 -19.19
CA GLU A 86 -13.87 14.36 -20.40
C GLU A 86 -13.48 15.43 -21.42
N ILE A 87 -13.57 15.07 -22.70
CA ILE A 87 -13.24 15.94 -23.83
C ILE A 87 -14.50 16.27 -24.62
N ASP A 88 -14.83 17.54 -24.73
CA ASP A 88 -15.70 18.05 -25.76
C ASP A 88 -14.90 18.17 -27.08
N SER A 89 -15.01 17.16 -27.93
CA SER A 89 -14.25 17.08 -29.18
C SER A 89 -14.59 18.22 -30.17
N THR A 90 -15.80 18.78 -30.10
CA THR A 90 -16.22 19.90 -30.94
C THR A 90 -15.49 21.17 -30.51
N LYS A 91 -15.58 21.48 -29.22
CA LYS A 91 -14.91 22.65 -28.63
C LYS A 91 -13.39 22.55 -28.76
N LEU A 92 -12.82 21.37 -28.51
CA LEU A 92 -11.38 21.13 -28.65
C LEU A 92 -10.92 21.40 -30.08
N THR A 93 -11.65 20.89 -31.08
CA THR A 93 -11.32 21.10 -32.49
C THR A 93 -11.42 22.57 -32.88
N GLU A 94 -12.43 23.28 -32.41
CA GLU A 94 -12.60 24.72 -32.62
C GLU A 94 -11.42 25.53 -32.04
N VAL A 95 -11.07 25.27 -30.77
CA VAL A 95 -9.97 25.98 -30.10
C VAL A 95 -8.63 25.66 -30.77
N ILE A 96 -8.37 24.43 -31.14
CA ILE A 96 -7.15 24.04 -31.87
C ILE A 96 -7.05 24.76 -33.20
N SER A 97 -8.19 24.98 -33.88
CA SER A 97 -8.19 25.66 -35.17
C SER A 97 -7.95 27.16 -35.06
N ASN A 98 -8.50 27.79 -34.02
CA ASN A 98 -8.50 29.22 -33.82
C ASN A 98 -7.27 29.75 -33.06
N ASP A 99 -6.76 28.98 -32.07
CA ASP A 99 -5.71 29.43 -31.14
C ASP A 99 -4.70 28.33 -30.79
N LYS A 100 -3.95 27.91 -31.81
CA LYS A 100 -2.89 26.88 -31.61
C LYS A 100 -1.76 27.37 -30.71
N GLY A 101 -1.49 28.68 -30.73
CA GLY A 101 -0.42 29.27 -29.93
C GLY A 101 -0.67 29.09 -28.43
N ALA A 102 -1.88 29.48 -28.00
CA ALA A 102 -2.25 29.36 -26.60
C ALA A 102 -2.25 27.89 -26.08
N ILE A 103 -2.64 26.93 -26.93
CA ILE A 103 -2.56 25.51 -26.55
C ILE A 103 -1.11 25.08 -26.35
N ALA A 104 -0.22 25.40 -27.28
CA ALA A 104 1.19 25.10 -27.17
C ALA A 104 1.81 25.75 -25.93
N GLU A 105 1.49 26.99 -25.64
CA GLU A 105 1.93 27.72 -24.45
C GLU A 105 1.42 27.05 -23.17
N MET A 106 0.13 26.70 -23.10
CA MET A 106 -0.48 26.08 -21.95
C MET A 106 0.14 24.73 -21.60
N PHE A 107 0.48 23.93 -22.60
CA PHE A 107 1.03 22.59 -22.36
C PHE A 107 2.56 22.58 -22.31
N SER A 108 3.25 23.32 -23.18
CA SER A 108 4.68 23.15 -23.46
C SER A 108 5.57 24.26 -22.90
N THR A 109 5.03 25.30 -22.26
CA THR A 109 5.87 26.36 -21.67
C THR A 109 6.76 25.75 -20.59
N GLU A 110 8.05 26.03 -20.69
CA GLU A 110 9.04 25.55 -19.73
C GLU A 110 8.71 26.03 -18.31
N ASN A 111 8.73 25.11 -17.34
CA ASN A 111 8.47 25.31 -15.91
C ASN A 111 7.03 25.73 -15.54
N THR A 112 6.23 26.26 -16.47
CA THR A 112 4.87 26.76 -16.16
C THR A 112 3.77 26.01 -16.90
N GLY A 113 4.07 25.38 -18.01
CA GLY A 113 3.13 24.57 -18.78
C GLY A 113 2.70 23.29 -18.06
N LEU A 114 1.53 22.81 -18.39
CA LEU A 114 0.93 21.63 -17.77
C LEU A 114 1.84 20.40 -17.86
N ALA A 115 2.41 20.13 -19.04
CA ALA A 115 3.28 18.98 -19.26
C ALA A 115 4.56 19.07 -18.40
N SER A 116 5.17 20.25 -18.31
CA SER A 116 6.36 20.47 -17.49
C SER A 116 6.09 20.29 -16.01
N LYS A 117 4.99 20.85 -15.50
CA LYS A 117 4.55 20.69 -14.11
C LYS A 117 4.21 19.24 -13.80
N MET A 118 3.52 18.56 -14.72
CA MET A 118 3.17 17.14 -14.56
C MET A 118 4.41 16.26 -14.52
N SER A 119 5.36 16.47 -15.43
CA SER A 119 6.63 15.75 -15.43
C SER A 119 7.39 15.96 -14.11
N SER A 120 7.52 17.22 -13.67
CA SER A 120 8.20 17.51 -12.38
C SER A 120 7.53 16.87 -11.19
N LEU A 121 6.19 16.83 -11.17
CA LEU A 121 5.43 16.15 -10.13
C LEU A 121 5.69 14.64 -10.15
N LEU A 122 5.54 14.01 -11.31
CA LEU A 122 5.76 12.57 -11.47
C LEU A 122 7.19 12.18 -11.14
N ASP A 123 8.18 12.96 -11.57
CA ASP A 123 9.58 12.74 -11.26
C ASP A 123 9.83 12.75 -9.76
N SER A 124 9.15 13.61 -8.99
CA SER A 124 9.28 13.64 -7.54
C SER A 124 8.82 12.34 -6.86
N TYR A 125 7.93 11.59 -7.49
CA TYR A 125 7.44 10.30 -7.01
C TYR A 125 8.29 9.12 -7.48
N ILE A 126 8.66 9.09 -8.79
CA ILE A 126 9.21 7.88 -9.43
C ILE A 126 10.74 7.84 -9.53
N LYS A 127 11.42 9.00 -9.41
CA LYS A 127 12.89 9.03 -9.47
C LYS A 127 13.54 8.27 -8.31
N THR A 128 14.76 7.82 -8.50
CA THR A 128 15.59 7.26 -7.42
C THR A 128 15.73 8.27 -6.28
N GLY A 129 15.47 7.87 -5.05
CA GLY A 129 15.35 8.74 -3.88
C GLY A 129 14.03 9.54 -3.82
N GLY A 130 13.09 9.28 -4.72
CA GLY A 130 11.75 9.86 -4.69
C GLY A 130 10.85 9.25 -3.62
N VAL A 131 9.59 9.68 -3.60
CA VAL A 131 8.63 9.26 -2.56
C VAL A 131 8.37 7.76 -2.58
N MET A 132 8.26 7.15 -3.78
CA MET A 132 8.03 5.70 -3.93
C MET A 132 9.24 4.90 -3.48
N ASP A 133 10.45 5.26 -3.93
CA ASP A 133 11.68 4.58 -3.56
C ASP A 133 11.95 4.65 -2.05
N SER A 134 11.71 5.81 -1.43
CA SER A 134 11.81 5.98 0.01
C SER A 134 10.80 5.11 0.78
N ARG A 135 9.60 4.92 0.21
CA ARG A 135 8.58 4.07 0.81
C ARG A 135 8.93 2.60 0.69
N ASP A 136 9.39 2.15 -0.48
CA ASP A 136 9.84 0.78 -0.69
C ASP A 136 10.95 0.43 0.29
N SER A 137 11.97 1.29 0.43
CA SER A 137 13.04 1.13 1.42
C SER A 137 12.50 1.03 2.86
N SER A 138 11.52 1.85 3.23
CA SER A 138 10.89 1.78 4.56
C SER A 138 10.11 0.49 4.78
N LEU A 139 9.44 -0.04 3.75
CA LEU A 139 8.73 -1.31 3.81
C LEU A 139 9.69 -2.49 3.94
N ASP A 140 10.79 -2.48 3.20
CA ASP A 140 11.85 -3.50 3.29
C ASP A 140 12.47 -3.55 4.69
N GLU A 141 12.74 -2.39 5.29
CA GLU A 141 13.20 -2.33 6.68
C GLU A 141 12.17 -2.87 7.66
N GLN A 142 10.88 -2.60 7.45
CA GLN A 142 9.82 -3.15 8.29
C GLN A 142 9.73 -4.67 8.17
N LEU A 143 9.81 -5.21 6.95
CA LEU A 143 9.84 -6.65 6.71
C LEU A 143 11.03 -7.32 7.38
N SER A 144 12.22 -6.70 7.29
CA SER A 144 13.42 -7.20 7.98
C SER A 144 13.21 -7.25 9.50
N ARG A 145 12.69 -6.18 10.12
CA ARG A 145 12.39 -6.16 11.56
C ARG A 145 11.37 -7.21 11.99
N ILE A 146 10.37 -7.48 11.13
CA ILE A 146 9.39 -8.55 11.39
C ILE A 146 10.06 -9.92 11.32
N ALA A 147 10.93 -10.16 10.34
CA ALA A 147 11.69 -11.40 10.22
C ALA A 147 12.56 -11.66 11.45
N ASP A 148 13.32 -10.66 11.90
CA ASP A 148 14.15 -10.72 13.11
C ASP A 148 13.31 -11.01 14.37
N SER A 149 12.15 -10.37 14.47
CA SER A 149 11.23 -10.58 15.60
C SER A 149 10.66 -12.00 15.64
N ARG A 150 10.36 -12.57 14.46
CA ARG A 150 9.93 -13.97 14.33
C ARG A 150 11.04 -14.95 14.74
N GLU A 151 12.26 -14.70 14.32
CA GLU A 151 13.41 -15.53 14.71
C GLU A 151 13.64 -15.50 16.22
N GLN A 152 13.64 -14.31 16.83
CA GLN A 152 13.72 -14.16 18.29
C GLN A 152 12.59 -14.88 19.03
N LEU A 153 11.36 -14.82 18.49
CA LEU A 153 10.23 -15.53 19.06
C LEU A 153 10.44 -17.04 18.98
N ASN A 154 10.85 -17.55 17.84
CA ASN A 154 11.15 -18.98 17.65
C ASN A 154 12.23 -19.47 18.62
N THR A 155 13.30 -18.73 18.80
CA THR A 155 14.38 -19.03 19.74
C THR A 155 13.86 -19.06 21.19
N ARG A 156 13.02 -18.08 21.58
CA ARG A 156 12.39 -18.08 22.91
C ARG A 156 11.45 -19.26 23.09
N MET A 157 10.66 -19.59 22.09
CA MET A 157 9.74 -20.74 22.15
C MET A 157 10.50 -22.06 22.29
N ALA A 158 11.59 -22.26 21.55
CA ALA A 158 12.45 -23.42 21.66
C ALA A 158 13.04 -23.54 23.09
N SER A 159 13.59 -22.46 23.62
CA SER A 159 14.13 -22.39 24.97
C SER A 159 13.07 -22.65 26.06
N TYR A 160 11.86 -22.15 25.85
CA TYR A 160 10.73 -22.40 26.75
C TYR A 160 10.31 -23.88 26.73
N SER A 161 10.20 -24.46 25.54
CA SER A 161 9.89 -25.88 25.34
C SER A 161 10.93 -26.77 26.05
N ASP A 162 12.22 -26.47 25.85
CA ASP A 162 13.32 -27.23 26.51
C ASP A 162 13.24 -27.16 28.05
N ARG A 163 12.94 -25.97 28.60
CA ARG A 163 12.73 -25.84 30.07
C ARG A 163 11.55 -26.65 30.55
N LEU A 164 10.45 -26.65 29.83
CA LEU A 164 9.27 -27.43 30.18
C LEU A 164 9.59 -28.94 30.18
N TYR A 165 10.24 -29.44 29.13
CA TYR A 165 10.67 -30.85 29.09
C TYR A 165 11.57 -31.22 30.26
N LYS A 166 12.53 -30.38 30.64
CA LYS A 166 13.39 -30.61 31.81
C LYS A 166 12.58 -30.61 33.10
N GLN A 167 11.60 -29.75 33.27
CA GLN A 167 10.73 -29.70 34.44
C GLN A 167 9.84 -30.97 34.53
N TYR A 168 9.22 -31.38 33.41
CA TYR A 168 8.42 -32.61 33.38
C TYR A 168 9.26 -33.85 33.69
N ASN A 169 10.44 -33.98 33.10
CA ASN A 169 11.33 -35.09 33.38
C ASN A 169 11.77 -35.11 34.87
N ALA A 170 12.06 -33.97 35.46
CA ALA A 170 12.38 -33.87 36.88
C ALA A 170 11.19 -34.25 37.76
N MET A 171 9.97 -33.82 37.38
CA MET A 171 8.75 -34.22 38.11
C MET A 171 8.49 -35.72 38.01
N ASP A 172 8.69 -36.35 36.85
CA ASP A 172 8.56 -37.80 36.66
C ASP A 172 9.53 -38.55 37.55
N LEU A 173 10.78 -38.11 37.70
CA LEU A 173 11.74 -38.67 38.60
C LEU A 173 11.31 -38.58 40.07
N VAL A 174 10.75 -37.44 40.48
CA VAL A 174 10.22 -37.24 41.84
C VAL A 174 9.04 -38.20 42.10
N VAL A 175 8.10 -38.30 41.15
CA VAL A 175 6.96 -39.21 41.24
C VAL A 175 7.42 -40.69 41.32
N ALA A 176 8.39 -41.09 40.50
CA ALA A 176 8.97 -42.42 40.54
C ALA A 176 9.63 -42.71 41.89
N ASN A 177 10.41 -41.77 42.44
CA ASN A 177 11.02 -41.90 43.77
C ASN A 177 9.99 -41.98 44.90
N LEU A 178 8.91 -41.18 44.83
CA LEU A 178 7.82 -41.25 45.82
C LEU A 178 7.09 -42.58 45.75
N ASN A 179 6.81 -43.11 44.58
CA ASN A 179 6.19 -44.42 44.41
C ASN A 179 7.09 -45.56 44.96
N SER A 180 8.39 -45.49 44.69
CA SER A 180 9.37 -46.45 45.25
C SER A 180 9.42 -46.40 46.79
N SER A 181 9.45 -45.18 47.34
CA SER A 181 9.43 -44.97 48.79
C SER A 181 8.13 -45.49 49.45
N ALA A 182 6.98 -45.22 48.77
CA ALA A 182 5.70 -45.75 49.26
C ALA A 182 5.66 -47.27 49.26
N SER A 183 6.19 -47.91 48.20
CA SER A 183 6.31 -49.36 48.11
C SER A 183 7.25 -49.93 49.18
N ASP A 184 8.39 -49.30 49.48
CA ASP A 184 9.32 -49.72 50.56
C ASP A 184 8.68 -49.57 51.93
N LEU A 185 7.98 -48.48 52.20
CA LEU A 185 7.21 -48.30 53.43
C LEU A 185 6.12 -49.37 53.60
N GLN A 186 5.39 -49.66 52.53
CA GLN A 186 4.38 -50.72 52.56
C GLN A 186 5.01 -52.11 52.91
N SER A 187 6.14 -52.45 52.29
CA SER A 187 6.86 -53.65 52.53
C SER A 187 7.37 -53.76 53.98
N ARG A 188 7.84 -52.65 54.54
CA ARG A 188 8.28 -52.57 55.95
C ARG A 188 7.11 -52.70 56.92
N LEU A 189 5.97 -52.12 56.64
CA LEU A 189 4.73 -52.24 57.41
C LEU A 189 4.23 -53.69 57.39
N ASP A 190 4.26 -54.34 56.24
CA ASP A 190 3.84 -55.72 56.08
C ASP A 190 4.79 -56.71 56.82
N SER A 191 6.04 -56.32 57.07
CA SER A 191 7.06 -57.16 57.82
C SER A 191 7.05 -56.94 59.34
N LEU A 192 6.28 -56.01 59.88
CA LEU A 192 6.19 -55.78 61.32
C LEU A 192 5.41 -56.91 62.00
N PRO A 193 5.97 -57.58 63.03
CA PRO A 193 5.23 -58.59 63.80
C PRO A 193 4.11 -57.91 64.59
N GLY A 194 2.87 -58.31 64.33
CA GLY A 194 1.70 -57.83 65.09
C GLY A 194 0.67 -57.02 64.32
N VAL A 195 0.86 -56.75 63.01
CA VAL A 195 -0.18 -56.13 62.18
C VAL A 195 -1.12 -57.18 61.62
N VAL A 196 -2.30 -57.32 62.25
CA VAL A 196 -3.35 -58.24 61.80
C VAL A 196 -3.93 -57.70 60.46
N LYS A 197 -3.73 -58.44 59.35
CA LYS A 197 -4.46 -58.22 58.14
C LYS A 197 -5.96 -58.45 58.34
N ASN A 198 -6.77 -57.40 58.47
CA ASN A 198 -8.21 -57.51 58.36
C ASN A 198 -8.53 -57.76 56.88
N ASN A 199 -8.69 -59.02 56.47
CA ASN A 199 -9.31 -59.40 55.22
C ASN A 199 -10.84 -59.27 55.41
N ASN A 200 -11.38 -58.23 54.85
CA ASN A 200 -12.79 -58.20 54.51
C ASN A 200 -12.90 -58.06 52.98
#